data_1dcf4944478cce80ba9bb9be8c554e82
#
_entry.id   1dcf4944478cce80ba9bb9be8c554e82
#
_cell.length_a   1.000
_cell.length_b   1.000
_cell.length_c   1.000
_cell.angle_alpha   90.00
_cell.angle_beta   90.00
_cell.angle_gamma   90.00
#
_symmetry.space_group_name_H-M   'P 1'
#
loop_
_entity.id
_entity.type
_entity.pdbx_description
1 polymer ?
#
loop_
_entity_poly.entity_id
_entity_poly.type
_entity_poly.pdbx_seq_one_letter_code
_entity_poly.pdbx_strand_id
1 'polypeptide(L)'
;LDAISEHYLRQTAGELDTYPRGVTPREEVWRAGNVSLLRFESPEGVEGQPILIVPSLINRWYVLDITEEVSFIREFAQKRPVYLIDWGYPGAEVGHLPLSHYYHRSIRRAVRFMCREHGCDKVDMLGYCIGGTMAYAFSCLEPDMVDHLVLLTAPIDFRDSGIFGTYADHFPTEEFKQSMDFMPGWLLAFSFNFVQPMGTWQKTKMFKDKFESKGFMKLYNAMERWIADPVSYPGKAYYHMLTELYKENLLSQGKLTTAEGLLVDPAARRSKALILNAGKDHIAPLCTTQLPQSDKAPVKQVTIPSGHIGITTGRNSRDASKSALEFIMN
;
A
#
# COMPACT_ATOMS: atom_id res chain seq x y z
N LEU A 1 5.08 25.02 29.70
CA LEU A 1 4.55 24.47 28.44
C LEU A 1 3.86 23.16 28.76
N ASP A 2 2.63 22.98 28.30
CA ASP A 2 1.97 21.69 28.46
C ASP A 2 2.64 20.62 27.59
N ALA A 3 2.45 19.33 27.93
CA ALA A 3 3.09 18.23 27.24
C ALA A 3 2.79 18.18 25.73
N ILE A 4 1.68 18.76 25.30
CA ILE A 4 1.28 18.85 23.90
C ILE A 4 2.14 19.89 23.18
N SER A 5 2.29 21.08 23.75
CA SER A 5 3.13 22.15 23.19
C SER A 5 4.60 21.73 23.11
N GLU A 6 5.11 21.06 24.15
CA GLU A 6 6.47 20.53 24.16
C GLU A 6 6.67 19.47 23.08
N HIS A 7 5.69 18.57 22.88
CA HIS A 7 5.75 17.56 21.83
C HIS A 7 5.81 18.19 20.42
N TYR A 8 4.94 19.17 20.13
CA TYR A 8 4.98 19.89 18.85
C TYR A 8 6.29 20.65 18.63
N LEU A 9 6.85 21.26 19.66
CA LEU A 9 8.15 21.90 19.58
C LEU A 9 9.28 20.92 19.24
N ARG A 10 9.27 19.73 19.83
CA ARG A 10 10.23 18.66 19.51
C ARG A 10 10.08 18.15 18.07
N GLN A 11 8.85 17.97 17.60
CA GLN A 11 8.59 17.61 16.19
C GLN A 11 9.18 18.65 15.22
N THR A 12 9.00 19.94 15.51
CA THR A 12 9.57 21.02 14.68
C THR A 12 11.08 21.15 14.81
N ALA A 13 11.69 20.63 15.88
CA ALA A 13 13.14 20.62 16.11
C ALA A 13 13.89 19.45 15.43
N GLY A 14 13.23 18.65 14.59
CA GLY A 14 13.86 17.56 13.83
C GLY A 14 13.99 16.23 14.59
N GLU A 15 13.44 16.10 15.79
CA GLU A 15 13.48 14.82 16.54
C GLU A 15 12.84 13.65 15.77
N LEU A 16 11.86 13.93 14.91
CA LEU A 16 11.23 12.88 14.09
C LEU A 16 12.22 12.21 13.14
N ASP A 17 13.27 12.89 12.70
CA ASP A 17 14.30 12.34 11.81
C ASP A 17 15.14 11.25 12.48
N THR A 18 15.11 11.15 13.80
CA THR A 18 15.78 10.08 14.55
C THR A 18 15.04 8.74 14.47
N TYR A 19 13.76 8.74 14.10
CA TYR A 19 12.98 7.52 13.94
C TYR A 19 13.26 6.86 12.59
N PRO A 20 13.53 5.54 12.57
CA PRO A 20 13.88 4.82 11.35
C PRO A 20 12.73 4.75 10.34
N ARG A 21 13.07 4.75 9.06
CA ARG A 21 12.15 4.43 7.96
C ARG A 21 12.08 2.92 7.75
N GLY A 22 11.36 2.25 8.64
CA GLY A 22 11.32 0.80 8.75
C GLY A 22 12.41 0.25 9.68
N VAL A 23 12.06 -0.76 10.45
CA VAL A 23 12.89 -1.31 11.54
C VAL A 23 13.55 -2.64 11.18
N THR A 24 13.01 -3.38 10.22
CA THR A 24 13.59 -4.66 9.80
C THR A 24 14.81 -4.41 8.90
N PRO A 25 15.97 -5.03 9.19
CA PRO A 25 17.15 -4.95 8.36
C PRO A 25 16.87 -5.38 6.93
N ARG A 26 17.43 -4.66 5.97
CA ARG A 26 17.17 -4.87 4.53
C ARG A 26 18.31 -4.38 3.68
N GLU A 27 18.36 -4.87 2.46
CA GLU A 27 19.24 -4.41 1.41
C GLU A 27 18.44 -4.06 0.14
N GLU A 28 18.96 -3.15 -0.64
CA GLU A 28 18.45 -2.85 -1.97
C GLU A 28 19.12 -3.80 -2.96
N VAL A 29 18.36 -4.75 -3.53
CA VAL A 29 18.88 -5.77 -4.45
C VAL A 29 18.74 -5.37 -5.91
N TRP A 30 17.93 -4.34 -6.19
CA TRP A 30 17.70 -3.85 -7.53
C TRP A 30 17.13 -2.43 -7.51
N ARG A 31 17.50 -1.61 -8.51
CA ARG A 31 16.95 -0.27 -8.73
C ARG A 31 16.72 0.03 -10.21
N ALA A 32 15.62 0.72 -10.53
CA ALA A 32 15.35 1.30 -11.84
C ALA A 32 14.66 2.66 -11.68
N GLY A 33 15.39 3.72 -11.97
CA GLY A 33 14.95 5.08 -11.68
C GLY A 33 14.75 5.29 -10.19
N ASN A 34 13.56 5.76 -9.81
CA ASN A 34 13.16 5.96 -8.41
C ASN A 34 12.63 4.69 -7.73
N VAL A 35 12.39 3.61 -8.47
CA VAL A 35 11.84 2.36 -7.94
C VAL A 35 12.96 1.41 -7.54
N SER A 36 12.91 0.90 -6.31
CA SER A 36 13.85 -0.11 -5.79
C SER A 36 13.12 -1.37 -5.36
N LEU A 37 13.81 -2.50 -5.40
CA LEU A 37 13.40 -3.74 -4.76
C LEU A 37 14.25 -3.96 -3.51
N LEU A 38 13.60 -4.01 -2.38
CA LEU A 38 14.20 -4.26 -1.08
C LEU A 38 14.04 -5.73 -0.73
N ARG A 39 15.12 -6.39 -0.29
CA ARG A 39 15.11 -7.71 0.34
C ARG A 39 15.28 -7.56 1.84
N PHE A 40 14.40 -8.14 2.62
CA PHE A 40 14.46 -8.10 4.07
C PHE A 40 15.22 -9.30 4.63
N GLU A 41 15.98 -9.07 5.70
CA GLU A 41 16.69 -10.15 6.39
C GLU A 41 15.70 -11.12 7.01
N SER A 42 15.95 -12.40 6.78
CA SER A 42 15.23 -13.53 7.39
C SER A 42 16.19 -14.30 8.29
N PRO A 43 15.70 -14.98 9.35
CA PRO A 43 16.50 -15.91 10.12
C PRO A 43 17.13 -16.97 9.23
N GLU A 44 18.27 -17.52 9.67
CA GLU A 44 18.94 -18.62 8.98
C GLU A 44 18.00 -19.81 8.78
N GLY A 45 18.00 -20.40 7.58
CA GLY A 45 17.16 -21.55 7.25
C GLY A 45 15.71 -21.19 6.85
N VAL A 46 15.33 -19.92 6.75
CA VAL A 46 14.03 -19.54 6.17
C VAL A 46 14.08 -19.73 4.67
N GLU A 47 13.29 -20.68 4.19
CA GLU A 47 13.17 -21.05 2.77
C GLU A 47 11.72 -21.02 2.32
N GLY A 48 11.50 -21.31 1.03
CA GLY A 48 10.20 -21.45 0.39
C GLY A 48 9.90 -20.34 -0.60
N GLN A 49 8.68 -20.32 -1.10
CA GLN A 49 8.25 -19.37 -2.12
C GLN A 49 8.36 -17.94 -1.61
N PRO A 50 9.05 -17.05 -2.35
CA PRO A 50 9.24 -15.67 -1.89
C PRO A 50 7.94 -14.86 -1.97
N ILE A 51 7.79 -13.89 -1.06
CA ILE A 51 6.66 -12.98 -0.98
C ILE A 51 7.06 -11.61 -1.49
N LEU A 52 6.31 -11.07 -2.47
CA LEU A 52 6.42 -9.68 -2.90
C LEU A 52 5.38 -8.83 -2.21
N ILE A 53 5.81 -7.82 -1.46
CA ILE A 53 4.94 -6.81 -0.91
C ILE A 53 4.88 -5.62 -1.86
N VAL A 54 3.65 -5.25 -2.26
CA VAL A 54 3.35 -4.11 -3.12
C VAL A 54 2.64 -3.05 -2.27
N PRO A 55 3.36 -2.04 -1.76
CA PRO A 55 2.78 -0.98 -0.95
C PRO A 55 2.04 0.05 -1.81
N SER A 56 1.30 0.94 -1.16
CA SER A 56 0.65 2.07 -1.82
C SER A 56 1.66 3.01 -2.49
N LEU A 57 1.29 3.59 -3.64
CA LEU A 57 2.02 4.69 -4.29
C LEU A 57 1.85 6.04 -3.57
N ILE A 58 0.82 6.17 -2.70
CA ILE A 58 0.44 7.43 -2.07
C ILE A 58 1.31 7.73 -0.85
N ASN A 59 1.82 6.68 -0.19
CA ASN A 59 2.52 6.77 1.09
C ASN A 59 3.81 5.96 1.09
N ARG A 60 4.68 6.25 2.05
CA ARG A 60 5.89 5.47 2.27
C ARG A 60 5.56 4.06 2.78
N TRP A 61 6.26 3.08 2.24
CA TRP A 61 6.08 1.65 2.50
C TRP A 61 6.24 1.26 3.98
N TYR A 62 7.02 2.01 4.76
CA TYR A 62 7.40 1.61 6.11
C TYR A 62 6.28 1.71 7.16
N VAL A 63 5.07 2.13 6.76
CA VAL A 63 3.87 1.87 7.56
C VAL A 63 3.61 0.38 7.81
N LEU A 64 4.17 -0.49 6.97
CA LEU A 64 4.15 -1.95 7.11
C LEU A 64 5.27 -2.48 8.02
N ASP A 65 6.18 -1.59 8.48
CA ASP A 65 7.38 -1.91 9.28
C ASP A 65 7.68 -0.78 10.28
N ILE A 66 6.66 -0.37 11.04
CA ILE A 66 6.67 0.90 11.75
C ILE A 66 7.47 0.87 13.06
N THR A 67 7.38 -0.23 13.84
CA THR A 67 8.19 -0.50 15.03
C THR A 67 8.49 -1.99 15.12
N GLU A 68 9.46 -2.37 15.97
CA GLU A 68 9.83 -3.78 16.16
C GLU A 68 8.67 -4.64 16.69
N GLU A 69 7.78 -4.04 17.49
CA GLU A 69 6.62 -4.70 18.06
C GLU A 69 5.44 -4.76 17.07
N VAL A 70 5.45 -3.90 16.04
CA VAL A 70 4.38 -3.77 15.06
C VAL A 70 5.01 -3.68 13.67
N SER A 71 5.22 -4.82 13.04
CA SER A 71 5.77 -4.94 11.70
C SER A 71 5.19 -6.16 10.98
N PHE A 72 4.45 -5.93 9.92
CA PHE A 72 4.04 -6.98 8.98
C PHE A 72 5.25 -7.62 8.32
N ILE A 73 6.21 -6.80 7.88
CA ILE A 73 7.40 -7.26 7.17
C ILE A 73 8.19 -8.25 8.02
N ARG A 74 8.45 -7.90 9.29
CA ARG A 74 9.21 -8.75 10.20
C ARG A 74 8.51 -10.09 10.46
N GLU A 75 7.20 -10.09 10.64
CA GLU A 75 6.43 -11.32 10.86
C GLU A 75 6.49 -12.23 9.63
N PHE A 76 6.41 -11.67 8.44
CA PHE A 76 6.55 -12.43 7.19
C PHE A 76 7.98 -12.94 6.99
N ALA A 77 8.99 -12.10 7.22
CA ALA A 77 10.40 -12.44 7.06
C ALA A 77 10.88 -13.59 7.98
N GLN A 78 10.19 -13.82 9.10
CA GLN A 78 10.44 -14.98 9.95
C GLN A 78 9.94 -16.32 9.37
N LYS A 79 9.17 -16.29 8.30
CA LYS A 79 8.51 -17.47 7.72
C LYS A 79 8.84 -17.70 6.25
N ARG A 80 9.14 -16.66 5.50
CA ARG A 80 9.37 -16.67 4.05
C ARG A 80 10.40 -15.62 3.65
N PRO A 81 11.13 -15.78 2.54
CA PRO A 81 11.88 -14.69 1.93
C PRO A 81 10.95 -13.54 1.54
N VAL A 82 11.22 -12.33 2.03
CA VAL A 82 10.36 -11.15 1.81
C VAL A 82 11.07 -10.12 0.96
N TYR A 83 10.37 -9.67 -0.07
CA TYR A 83 10.74 -8.55 -0.92
C TYR A 83 9.65 -7.48 -0.91
N LEU A 84 10.04 -6.23 -1.12
CA LEU A 84 9.11 -5.11 -1.18
C LEU A 84 9.56 -4.12 -2.27
N ILE A 85 8.60 -3.62 -3.04
CA ILE A 85 8.86 -2.53 -3.98
C ILE A 85 8.84 -1.20 -3.21
N ASP A 86 9.97 -0.51 -3.15
CA ASP A 86 10.00 0.90 -2.73
C ASP A 86 9.84 1.78 -3.96
N TRP A 87 8.73 2.49 -4.03
CA TRP A 87 8.41 3.42 -5.11
C TRP A 87 9.27 4.69 -5.08
N GLY A 88 10.08 4.88 -4.03
CA GLY A 88 10.97 6.02 -3.86
C GLY A 88 10.23 7.33 -3.63
N TYR A 89 10.83 8.41 -4.12
CA TYR A 89 10.26 9.76 -4.12
C TYR A 89 10.17 10.24 -5.57
N PRO A 90 9.05 9.98 -6.26
CA PRO A 90 8.90 10.39 -7.65
C PRO A 90 8.81 11.91 -7.76
N GLY A 91 9.50 12.47 -8.74
CA GLY A 91 9.44 13.86 -9.13
C GLY A 91 8.95 14.03 -10.58
N ALA A 92 9.20 15.20 -11.16
CA ALA A 92 8.79 15.52 -12.52
C ALA A 92 9.42 14.59 -13.58
N GLU A 93 10.59 14.02 -13.30
CA GLU A 93 11.31 13.11 -14.21
C GLU A 93 10.55 11.84 -14.57
N VAL A 94 9.64 11.40 -13.68
CA VAL A 94 8.77 10.23 -13.89
C VAL A 94 7.30 10.61 -14.09
N GLY A 95 6.99 11.89 -14.16
CA GLY A 95 5.62 12.41 -14.31
C GLY A 95 4.87 11.88 -15.53
N HIS A 96 5.59 11.58 -16.60
CA HIS A 96 5.07 11.04 -17.86
C HIS A 96 4.71 9.55 -17.81
N LEU A 97 5.08 8.82 -16.76
CA LEU A 97 4.84 7.37 -16.65
C LEU A 97 3.37 7.08 -16.30
N PRO A 98 2.69 6.21 -17.07
CA PRO A 98 1.30 5.83 -16.80
C PRO A 98 1.20 4.91 -15.57
N LEU A 99 0.01 4.78 -15.01
CA LEU A 99 -0.24 3.88 -13.87
C LEU A 99 0.13 2.42 -14.20
N SER A 100 -0.07 2.00 -15.45
CA SER A 100 0.32 0.66 -15.93
C SER A 100 1.82 0.39 -15.88
N HIS A 101 2.67 1.43 -15.91
CA HIS A 101 4.10 1.25 -15.69
C HIS A 101 4.38 0.66 -14.30
N TYR A 102 3.63 1.09 -13.29
CA TYR A 102 3.79 0.65 -11.90
C TYR A 102 3.16 -0.73 -11.70
N TYR A 103 1.88 -0.92 -12.04
CA TYR A 103 1.20 -2.19 -11.78
C TYR A 103 1.60 -3.33 -12.73
N HIS A 104 2.19 -3.07 -13.87
CA HIS A 104 2.64 -4.14 -14.79
C HIS A 104 4.16 -4.21 -14.90
N ARG A 105 4.82 -3.18 -15.45
CA ARG A 105 6.25 -3.25 -15.77
C ARG A 105 7.13 -3.36 -14.54
N SER A 106 6.89 -2.53 -13.52
CA SER A 106 7.72 -2.52 -12.32
C SER A 106 7.53 -3.80 -11.50
N ILE A 107 6.28 -4.23 -11.29
CA ILE A 107 5.98 -5.48 -10.57
C ILE A 107 6.56 -6.68 -11.32
N ARG A 108 6.39 -6.75 -12.65
CA ARG A 108 6.92 -7.84 -13.47
C ARG A 108 8.45 -7.97 -13.38
N ARG A 109 9.16 -6.85 -13.32
CA ARG A 109 10.62 -6.85 -13.13
C ARG A 109 11.01 -7.40 -11.76
N ALA A 110 10.33 -6.99 -10.71
CA ALA A 110 10.54 -7.49 -9.36
C ALA A 110 10.28 -9.01 -9.28
N VAL A 111 9.13 -9.48 -9.77
CA VAL A 111 8.78 -10.91 -9.80
C VAL A 111 9.81 -11.73 -10.57
N ARG A 112 10.21 -11.27 -11.75
CA ARG A 112 11.24 -11.97 -12.56
C ARG A 112 12.61 -12.02 -11.88
N PHE A 113 12.98 -10.97 -11.14
CA PHE A 113 14.18 -10.99 -10.33
C PHE A 113 14.09 -12.06 -9.24
N MET A 114 13.00 -12.04 -8.45
CA MET A 114 12.78 -13.00 -7.38
C MET A 114 12.73 -14.44 -7.87
N CYS A 115 12.03 -14.70 -8.98
CA CYS A 115 11.97 -16.05 -9.56
C CYS A 115 13.35 -16.57 -9.97
N ARG A 116 14.22 -15.71 -10.52
CA ARG A 116 15.61 -16.12 -10.83
C ARG A 116 16.45 -16.41 -9.60
N GLU A 117 16.33 -15.57 -8.57
CA GLU A 117 17.06 -15.73 -7.30
C GLU A 117 16.67 -17.02 -6.57
N HIS A 118 15.38 -17.36 -6.59
CA HIS A 118 14.84 -18.50 -5.84
C HIS A 118 14.58 -19.76 -6.68
N GLY A 119 14.84 -19.72 -8.00
CA GLY A 119 14.59 -20.86 -8.88
C GLY A 119 13.13 -21.27 -8.94
N CYS A 120 12.19 -20.32 -8.86
CA CYS A 120 10.76 -20.56 -8.89
C CYS A 120 10.08 -19.87 -10.09
N ASP A 121 8.89 -20.33 -10.45
CA ASP A 121 8.10 -19.76 -11.55
C ASP A 121 7.05 -18.74 -11.04
N LYS A 122 6.69 -18.82 -9.77
CA LYS A 122 5.66 -18.01 -9.13
C LYS A 122 6.15 -17.41 -7.82
N VAL A 123 5.52 -16.31 -7.43
CA VAL A 123 5.70 -15.69 -6.11
C VAL A 123 4.35 -15.58 -5.40
N ASP A 124 4.38 -15.49 -4.07
CA ASP A 124 3.25 -15.01 -3.30
C ASP A 124 3.28 -13.47 -3.30
N MET A 125 2.10 -12.84 -3.25
CA MET A 125 2.01 -11.38 -3.32
C MET A 125 1.07 -10.84 -2.25
N LEU A 126 1.51 -9.77 -1.57
CA LEU A 126 0.68 -8.98 -0.68
C LEU A 126 0.62 -7.54 -1.19
N GLY A 127 -0.57 -7.07 -1.55
CA GLY A 127 -0.78 -5.68 -1.93
C GLY A 127 -1.56 -4.91 -0.86
N TYR A 128 -1.06 -3.74 -0.46
CA TYR A 128 -1.69 -2.88 0.52
C TYR A 128 -2.30 -1.63 -0.12
N CYS A 129 -3.58 -1.34 0.19
CA CYS A 129 -4.30 -0.19 -0.33
C CYS A 129 -4.29 -0.17 -1.88
N ILE A 130 -3.98 0.95 -2.53
CA ILE A 130 -3.83 1.03 -4.00
C ILE A 130 -2.73 0.08 -4.52
N GLY A 131 -1.76 -0.31 -3.69
CA GLY A 131 -0.81 -1.37 -4.01
C GLY A 131 -1.48 -2.73 -4.20
N GLY A 132 -2.56 -2.99 -3.46
CA GLY A 132 -3.41 -4.17 -3.68
C GLY A 132 -4.17 -4.11 -4.99
N THR A 133 -4.70 -2.96 -5.38
CA THR A 133 -5.30 -2.74 -6.70
C THR A 133 -4.30 -3.05 -7.82
N MET A 134 -3.04 -2.57 -7.66
CA MET A 134 -1.96 -2.85 -8.61
C MET A 134 -1.57 -4.32 -8.64
N ALA A 135 -1.47 -4.98 -7.49
CA ALA A 135 -1.17 -6.41 -7.38
C ALA A 135 -2.27 -7.26 -8.01
N TYR A 136 -3.54 -6.88 -7.82
CA TYR A 136 -4.68 -7.52 -8.47
C TYR A 136 -4.62 -7.37 -10.00
N ALA A 137 -4.42 -6.15 -10.50
CA ALA A 137 -4.29 -5.92 -11.94
C ALA A 137 -3.12 -6.72 -12.54
N PHE A 138 -1.98 -6.79 -11.83
CA PHE A 138 -0.85 -7.61 -12.23
C PHE A 138 -1.20 -9.10 -12.30
N SER A 139 -1.90 -9.64 -11.30
CA SER A 139 -2.30 -11.05 -11.27
C SER A 139 -3.29 -11.46 -12.38
N CYS A 140 -4.04 -10.48 -12.91
CA CYS A 140 -4.88 -10.68 -14.10
C CYS A 140 -4.07 -10.65 -15.40
N LEU A 141 -3.02 -9.83 -15.47
CA LEU A 141 -2.14 -9.73 -16.65
C LEU A 141 -1.11 -10.85 -16.73
N GLU A 142 -0.63 -11.34 -15.61
CA GLU A 142 0.43 -12.35 -15.50
C GLU A 142 -0.04 -13.49 -14.58
N PRO A 143 -1.10 -14.23 -14.97
CA PRO A 143 -1.76 -15.20 -14.09
C PRO A 143 -0.87 -16.38 -13.68
N ASP A 144 0.17 -16.66 -14.45
CA ASP A 144 1.12 -17.75 -14.17
C ASP A 144 2.29 -17.34 -13.26
N MET A 145 2.39 -16.05 -12.88
CA MET A 145 3.46 -15.53 -12.04
C MET A 145 3.09 -15.37 -10.55
N VAL A 146 1.79 -15.49 -10.21
CA VAL A 146 1.30 -15.30 -8.85
C VAL A 146 0.59 -16.56 -8.37
N ASP A 147 0.98 -17.08 -7.22
CA ASP A 147 0.34 -18.24 -6.59
C ASP A 147 -0.74 -17.82 -5.60
N HIS A 148 -0.36 -17.12 -4.53
CA HIS A 148 -1.28 -16.54 -3.56
C HIS A 148 -1.25 -15.02 -3.64
N LEU A 149 -2.44 -14.40 -3.56
CA LEU A 149 -2.62 -12.96 -3.59
C LEU A 149 -3.37 -12.50 -2.33
N VAL A 150 -2.70 -11.73 -1.47
CA VAL A 150 -3.33 -11.07 -0.33
C VAL A 150 -3.63 -9.62 -0.70
N LEU A 151 -4.91 -9.25 -0.65
CA LEU A 151 -5.44 -7.91 -0.89
C LEU A 151 -5.78 -7.27 0.46
N LEU A 152 -4.82 -6.50 1.00
CA LEU A 152 -4.95 -5.85 2.30
C LEU A 152 -5.57 -4.47 2.13
N THR A 153 -6.84 -4.30 2.54
CA THR A 153 -7.61 -3.06 2.40
C THR A 153 -7.51 -2.44 0.99
N ALA A 154 -7.62 -3.28 -0.02
CA ALA A 154 -7.39 -2.92 -1.41
C ALA A 154 -8.70 -2.59 -2.13
N PRO A 155 -8.91 -1.36 -2.63
CA PRO A 155 -10.07 -1.04 -3.45
C PRO A 155 -9.92 -1.65 -4.85
N ILE A 156 -10.96 -2.34 -5.32
CA ILE A 156 -11.05 -2.94 -6.65
C ILE A 156 -12.28 -2.42 -7.40
N ASP A 157 -13.37 -2.21 -6.70
CA ASP A 157 -14.58 -1.56 -7.21
C ASP A 157 -14.69 -0.14 -6.62
N PHE A 158 -14.59 0.88 -7.47
CA PHE A 158 -14.50 2.27 -7.04
C PHE A 158 -15.84 3.01 -7.04
N ARG A 159 -16.97 2.35 -7.34
CA ARG A 159 -18.30 2.99 -7.45
C ARG A 159 -18.74 3.75 -6.20
N ASP A 160 -18.53 3.15 -5.04
CA ASP A 160 -18.96 3.71 -3.75
C ASP A 160 -17.75 4.08 -2.88
N SER A 161 -16.77 4.76 -3.47
CA SER A 161 -15.52 5.14 -2.81
C SER A 161 -15.66 6.31 -1.82
N GLY A 162 -16.88 6.67 -1.45
CA GLY A 162 -17.16 7.71 -0.45
C GLY A 162 -16.56 9.07 -0.84
N ILE A 163 -15.86 9.70 0.10
CA ILE A 163 -15.31 11.05 -0.11
C ILE A 163 -14.26 11.09 -1.23
N PHE A 164 -13.52 10.00 -1.46
CA PHE A 164 -12.54 9.95 -2.55
C PHE A 164 -13.20 9.86 -3.92
N GLY A 165 -14.34 9.17 -4.04
CA GLY A 165 -15.17 9.19 -5.23
C GLY A 165 -15.66 10.61 -5.54
N THR A 166 -16.25 11.27 -4.55
CA THR A 166 -16.70 12.67 -4.66
C THR A 166 -15.54 13.61 -5.05
N TYR A 167 -14.37 13.43 -4.43
CA TYR A 167 -13.18 14.20 -4.79
C TYR A 167 -12.76 13.96 -6.25
N ALA A 168 -12.71 12.71 -6.68
CA ALA A 168 -12.35 12.36 -8.05
C ALA A 168 -13.31 12.96 -9.07
N ASP A 169 -14.61 12.89 -8.83
CA ASP A 169 -15.66 13.42 -9.72
C ASP A 169 -15.51 14.92 -9.96
N HIS A 170 -15.12 15.69 -8.94
CA HIS A 170 -14.99 17.14 -9.00
C HIS A 170 -13.56 17.61 -9.28
N PHE A 171 -12.58 16.71 -9.29
CA PHE A 171 -11.20 17.09 -9.58
C PHE A 171 -11.02 17.46 -11.05
N PRO A 172 -10.37 18.61 -11.36
CA PRO A 172 -10.18 19.09 -12.72
C PRO A 172 -9.06 18.29 -13.41
N THR A 173 -9.38 17.08 -13.83
CA THR A 173 -8.41 16.10 -14.35
C THR A 173 -7.73 16.53 -15.63
N GLU A 174 -8.45 17.20 -16.54
CA GLU A 174 -7.87 17.64 -17.83
C GLU A 174 -6.91 18.83 -17.64
N GLU A 175 -7.27 19.79 -16.78
CA GLU A 175 -6.40 20.92 -16.43
C GLU A 175 -5.15 20.44 -15.70
N PHE A 176 -5.32 19.48 -14.80
CA PHE A 176 -4.19 18.85 -14.11
C PHE A 176 -3.24 18.16 -15.09
N LYS A 177 -3.76 17.34 -16.01
CA LYS A 177 -2.97 16.63 -17.01
C LYS A 177 -2.14 17.58 -17.89
N GLN A 178 -2.67 18.78 -18.17
CA GLN A 178 -2.01 19.77 -19.01
C GLN A 178 -0.96 20.61 -18.27
N SER A 179 -1.07 20.74 -16.95
CA SER A 179 -0.31 21.72 -16.17
C SER A 179 0.64 21.13 -15.13
N MET A 180 0.50 19.86 -14.80
CA MET A 180 1.23 19.26 -13.66
C MET A 180 1.91 17.94 -14.03
N ASP A 181 3.23 17.89 -13.84
CA ASP A 181 4.01 16.67 -14.00
C ASP A 181 3.89 15.71 -12.81
N PHE A 182 3.45 16.21 -11.66
CA PHE A 182 3.22 15.40 -10.46
C PHE A 182 2.18 16.05 -9.54
N MET A 183 1.46 15.22 -8.79
CA MET A 183 0.65 15.67 -7.66
C MET A 183 1.54 15.81 -6.44
N PRO A 184 1.70 17.03 -5.88
CA PRO A 184 2.57 17.24 -4.72
C PRO A 184 2.15 16.42 -3.51
N GLY A 185 3.12 15.76 -2.84
CA GLY A 185 2.85 14.91 -1.68
C GLY A 185 2.19 15.65 -0.52
N TRP A 186 2.56 16.92 -0.26
CA TRP A 186 1.93 17.72 0.77
C TRP A 186 0.44 17.98 0.49
N LEU A 187 0.05 18.14 -0.79
CA LEU A 187 -1.33 18.35 -1.18
C LEU A 187 -2.15 17.07 -1.04
N LEU A 188 -1.56 15.91 -1.39
CA LEU A 188 -2.16 14.61 -1.12
C LEU A 188 -2.37 14.40 0.39
N ALA A 189 -1.35 14.63 1.21
CA ALA A 189 -1.43 14.50 2.66
C ALA A 189 -2.50 15.44 3.25
N PHE A 190 -2.62 16.65 2.73
CA PHE A 190 -3.66 17.60 3.12
C PHE A 190 -5.05 17.08 2.77
N SER A 191 -5.25 16.49 1.58
CA SER A 191 -6.53 15.93 1.14
C SER A 191 -7.06 14.86 2.10
N PHE A 192 -6.17 14.03 2.66
CA PHE A 192 -6.56 12.99 3.61
C PHE A 192 -7.16 13.53 4.92
N ASN A 193 -6.89 14.78 5.30
CA ASN A 193 -7.51 15.41 6.49
C ASN A 193 -9.02 15.59 6.33
N PHE A 194 -9.53 15.70 5.10
CA PHE A 194 -10.97 15.82 4.84
C PHE A 194 -11.71 14.49 4.97
N VAL A 195 -11.01 13.37 4.85
CA VAL A 195 -11.61 12.03 5.00
C VAL A 195 -12.04 11.77 6.44
N GLN A 196 -11.29 12.32 7.40
CA GLN A 196 -11.58 12.15 8.81
C GLN A 196 -11.34 13.46 9.58
N PRO A 197 -12.24 14.45 9.47
CA PRO A 197 -12.06 15.78 10.06
C PRO A 197 -11.82 15.78 11.58
N MET A 198 -12.42 14.82 12.29
CA MET A 198 -12.24 14.65 13.74
C MET A 198 -10.97 13.87 14.11
N GLY A 199 -10.21 13.39 13.13
CA GLY A 199 -9.02 12.58 13.35
C GLY A 199 -7.94 13.30 14.18
N THR A 200 -7.70 14.57 13.90
CA THR A 200 -6.75 15.40 14.64
C THR A 200 -7.16 15.55 16.10
N TRP A 201 -8.45 15.80 16.37
CA TRP A 201 -8.96 15.92 17.75
C TRP A 201 -8.85 14.58 18.51
N GLN A 202 -9.23 13.47 17.87
CA GLN A 202 -9.12 12.13 18.47
C GLN A 202 -7.64 11.78 18.76
N LYS A 203 -6.74 12.12 17.86
CA LYS A 203 -5.30 11.95 18.00
C LYS A 203 -4.75 12.76 19.17
N THR A 204 -5.15 14.05 19.29
CA THR A 204 -4.74 14.93 20.40
C THR A 204 -5.26 14.40 21.73
N LYS A 205 -6.53 13.95 21.79
CA LYS A 205 -7.08 13.32 22.99
C LYS A 205 -6.32 12.06 23.38
N MET A 206 -6.06 11.17 22.43
CA MET A 206 -5.33 9.92 22.68
C MET A 206 -3.88 10.21 23.16
N PHE A 207 -3.22 11.21 22.59
CA PHE A 207 -1.92 11.66 23.05
C PHE A 207 -1.98 12.11 24.52
N LYS A 208 -2.92 13.01 24.85
CA LYS A 208 -3.10 13.51 26.22
C LYS A 208 -3.38 12.40 27.24
N ASP A 209 -4.16 11.38 26.84
CA ASP A 209 -4.55 10.27 27.71
C ASP A 209 -3.41 9.25 27.92
N LYS A 210 -2.37 9.19 27.02
CA LYS A 210 -1.40 8.10 26.98
C LYS A 210 0.06 8.53 26.87
N PHE A 211 0.38 9.84 26.94
CA PHE A 211 1.75 10.33 26.71
C PHE A 211 2.80 9.80 27.70
N GLU A 212 2.39 9.34 28.90
CA GLU A 212 3.30 8.69 29.86
C GLU A 212 3.68 7.25 29.49
N SER A 213 2.94 6.61 28.57
CA SER A 213 3.22 5.27 28.11
C SER A 213 4.36 5.26 27.09
N LYS A 214 5.53 4.72 27.46
CA LYS A 214 6.70 4.62 26.56
C LYS A 214 6.38 3.85 25.25
N GLY A 215 5.63 2.75 25.32
CA GLY A 215 5.25 1.96 24.14
C GLY A 215 4.31 2.73 23.21
N PHE A 216 3.34 3.48 23.79
CA PHE A 216 2.47 4.35 23.00
C PHE A 216 3.28 5.47 22.33
N MET A 217 4.17 6.14 23.05
CA MET A 217 4.98 7.23 22.50
C MET A 217 5.94 6.77 21.41
N LYS A 218 6.53 5.57 21.53
CA LYS A 218 7.35 4.98 20.47
C LYS A 218 6.56 4.83 19.17
N LEU A 219 5.38 4.20 19.23
CA LEU A 219 4.52 4.03 18.06
C LEU A 219 3.99 5.37 17.55
N TYR A 220 3.56 6.25 18.45
CA TYR A 220 3.05 7.57 18.11
C TYR A 220 4.07 8.39 17.31
N ASN A 221 5.30 8.50 17.79
CA ASN A 221 6.36 9.26 17.12
C ASN A 221 6.78 8.61 15.79
N ALA A 222 6.83 7.27 15.72
CA ALA A 222 7.09 6.58 14.47
C ALA A 222 5.99 6.85 13.42
N MET A 223 4.72 6.91 13.85
CA MET A 223 3.60 7.30 12.97
C MET A 223 3.68 8.77 12.56
N GLU A 224 4.04 9.70 13.47
CA GLU A 224 4.27 11.11 13.13
C GLU A 224 5.38 11.25 12.10
N ARG A 225 6.47 10.49 12.24
CA ARG A 225 7.55 10.44 11.25
C ARG A 225 7.04 10.01 9.88
N TRP A 226 6.19 8.97 9.84
CA TRP A 226 5.60 8.48 8.60
C TRP A 226 4.65 9.52 7.96
N ILE A 227 3.82 10.18 8.75
CA ILE A 227 2.91 11.25 8.28
C ILE A 227 3.70 12.45 7.74
N ALA A 228 4.83 12.79 8.37
CA ALA A 228 5.70 13.90 7.98
C ALA A 228 6.60 13.57 6.77
N ASP A 229 6.48 12.39 6.18
CA ASP A 229 7.25 11.94 5.01
C ASP A 229 6.34 11.75 3.77
N PRO A 230 5.67 12.82 3.29
CA PRO A 230 4.72 12.72 2.19
C PRO A 230 5.43 12.42 0.86
N VAL A 231 4.75 11.68 0.01
CA VAL A 231 5.25 11.26 -1.31
C VAL A 231 4.42 11.92 -2.40
N SER A 232 5.10 12.53 -3.37
CA SER A 232 4.45 13.02 -4.59
C SER A 232 3.98 11.85 -5.46
N TYR A 233 2.93 12.06 -6.22
CA TYR A 233 2.41 11.05 -7.13
C TYR A 233 2.72 11.46 -8.59
N PRO A 234 3.26 10.56 -9.44
CA PRO A 234 3.55 10.88 -10.85
C PRO A 234 2.29 11.33 -11.57
N GLY A 235 2.39 12.44 -12.31
CA GLY A 235 1.21 13.16 -12.84
C GLY A 235 0.32 12.30 -13.73
N LYS A 236 0.92 11.61 -14.71
CA LYS A 236 0.15 10.74 -15.61
C LYS A 236 -0.46 9.54 -14.89
N ALA A 237 0.27 8.94 -13.93
CA ALA A 237 -0.27 7.83 -13.14
C ALA A 237 -1.40 8.29 -12.21
N TYR A 238 -1.31 9.51 -11.64
CA TYR A 238 -2.37 10.12 -10.86
C TYR A 238 -3.63 10.41 -11.70
N TYR A 239 -3.44 10.98 -12.89
CA TYR A 239 -4.52 11.17 -13.85
C TYR A 239 -5.23 9.85 -14.17
N HIS A 240 -4.49 8.79 -14.51
CA HIS A 240 -5.05 7.46 -14.79
C HIS A 240 -5.77 6.87 -13.57
N MET A 241 -5.22 7.03 -12.37
CA MET A 241 -5.89 6.59 -11.15
C MET A 241 -7.26 7.26 -10.98
N LEU A 242 -7.34 8.59 -11.14
CA LEU A 242 -8.59 9.31 -10.99
C LEU A 242 -9.59 8.99 -12.10
N THR A 243 -9.14 8.93 -13.36
CA THR A 243 -10.04 8.72 -14.50
C THR A 243 -10.43 7.26 -14.67
N GLU A 244 -9.45 6.36 -14.79
CA GLU A 244 -9.69 4.95 -15.14
C GLU A 244 -10.25 4.14 -13.95
N LEU A 245 -9.80 4.44 -12.70
CA LEU A 245 -10.26 3.71 -11.53
C LEU A 245 -11.46 4.40 -10.85
N TYR A 246 -11.31 5.66 -10.43
CA TYR A 246 -12.37 6.33 -9.65
C TYR A 246 -13.57 6.75 -10.50
N LYS A 247 -13.37 7.49 -11.62
CA LYS A 247 -14.48 8.00 -12.43
C LYS A 247 -15.12 6.92 -13.29
N GLU A 248 -14.31 6.15 -14.03
CA GLU A 248 -14.80 5.18 -15.01
C GLU A 248 -14.91 3.77 -14.45
N ASN A 249 -14.25 3.48 -13.31
CA ASN A 249 -14.25 2.17 -12.65
C ASN A 249 -13.92 1.01 -13.60
N LEU A 250 -12.94 1.20 -14.48
CA LEU A 250 -12.64 0.26 -15.57
C LEU A 250 -12.15 -1.10 -15.06
N LEU A 251 -11.46 -1.14 -13.91
CA LEU A 251 -10.95 -2.39 -13.34
C LEU A 251 -12.10 -3.33 -12.95
N SER A 252 -13.09 -2.83 -12.22
CA SER A 252 -14.27 -3.62 -11.82
C SER A 252 -15.12 -4.06 -13.01
N GLN A 253 -15.11 -3.30 -14.10
CA GLN A 253 -15.82 -3.63 -15.34
C GLN A 253 -15.04 -4.59 -16.25
N GLY A 254 -13.78 -4.95 -15.93
CA GLY A 254 -12.92 -5.75 -16.81
C GLY A 254 -12.55 -5.03 -18.11
N LYS A 255 -12.46 -3.69 -18.07
CA LYS A 255 -12.15 -2.83 -19.23
C LYS A 255 -10.83 -2.07 -19.11
N LEU A 256 -10.16 -2.19 -17.96
CA LEU A 256 -8.87 -1.52 -17.76
C LEU A 256 -7.84 -2.09 -18.73
N THR A 257 -7.07 -1.21 -19.37
CA THR A 257 -5.98 -1.60 -20.26
C THR A 257 -4.67 -0.96 -19.85
N THR A 258 -3.56 -1.63 -20.16
CA THR A 258 -2.23 -0.99 -20.04
C THR A 258 -2.04 0.05 -21.15
N ALA A 259 -1.02 0.88 -21.01
CA ALA A 259 -0.65 1.85 -22.05
C ALA A 259 -0.28 1.19 -23.38
N GLU A 260 0.09 -0.09 -23.36
CA GLU A 260 0.38 -0.93 -24.54
C GLU A 260 -0.86 -1.62 -25.10
N GLY A 261 -2.04 -1.42 -24.50
CA GLY A 261 -3.32 -2.00 -24.94
C GLY A 261 -3.59 -3.41 -24.41
N LEU A 262 -2.84 -3.92 -23.45
CA LEU A 262 -3.14 -5.23 -22.83
C LEU A 262 -4.33 -5.08 -21.89
N LEU A 263 -5.33 -5.92 -22.07
CA LEU A 263 -6.53 -5.94 -21.22
C LEU A 263 -6.20 -6.55 -19.84
N VAL A 264 -6.55 -5.88 -18.77
CA VAL A 264 -6.59 -6.44 -17.43
C VAL A 264 -7.88 -7.25 -17.29
N ASP A 265 -7.82 -8.52 -17.65
CA ASP A 265 -8.99 -9.41 -17.64
C ASP A 265 -9.13 -10.13 -16.30
N PRO A 266 -10.12 -9.78 -15.46
CA PRO A 266 -10.36 -10.47 -14.19
C PRO A 266 -10.62 -12.00 -14.37
N ALA A 267 -11.16 -12.44 -15.51
CA ALA A 267 -11.40 -13.86 -15.78
C ALA A 267 -10.10 -14.65 -16.01
N ALA A 268 -8.99 -13.97 -16.32
CA ALA A 268 -7.70 -14.62 -16.53
C ALA A 268 -6.96 -14.93 -15.23
N ARG A 269 -7.34 -14.32 -14.09
CA ARG A 269 -6.68 -14.57 -12.80
C ARG A 269 -6.77 -16.04 -12.39
N ARG A 270 -5.64 -16.59 -11.90
CA ARG A 270 -5.52 -17.99 -11.45
C ARG A 270 -5.11 -18.11 -9.99
N SER A 271 -4.44 -17.10 -9.44
CA SER A 271 -3.99 -17.10 -8.05
C SER A 271 -5.13 -17.26 -7.07
N LYS A 272 -4.94 -18.02 -5.99
CA LYS A 272 -5.86 -17.97 -4.86
C LYS A 272 -5.78 -16.57 -4.22
N ALA A 273 -6.90 -15.99 -3.81
CA ALA A 273 -6.91 -14.66 -3.20
C ALA A 273 -7.46 -14.67 -1.78
N LEU A 274 -6.85 -13.84 -0.92
CA LEU A 274 -7.39 -13.46 0.38
C LEU A 274 -7.66 -11.96 0.39
N ILE A 275 -8.91 -11.58 0.59
CA ILE A 275 -9.31 -10.20 0.83
C ILE A 275 -9.30 -9.97 2.34
N LEU A 276 -8.37 -9.13 2.82
CA LEU A 276 -8.27 -8.70 4.21
C LEU A 276 -8.81 -7.29 4.36
N ASN A 277 -10.00 -7.19 4.94
CA ASN A 277 -10.70 -5.92 5.12
C ASN A 277 -10.51 -5.35 6.52
N ALA A 278 -10.49 -4.02 6.62
CA ALA A 278 -10.65 -3.31 7.87
C ALA A 278 -12.13 -2.90 8.02
N GLY A 279 -12.80 -3.40 9.08
CA GLY A 279 -14.24 -3.22 9.26
C GLY A 279 -14.70 -1.78 9.55
N LYS A 280 -13.74 -0.88 9.87
CA LYS A 280 -13.97 0.56 10.11
C LYS A 280 -13.16 1.41 9.12
N ASP A 281 -13.02 0.93 7.91
CA ASP A 281 -12.25 1.60 6.86
C ASP A 281 -13.10 2.68 6.18
N HIS A 282 -12.63 3.93 6.23
CA HIS A 282 -13.24 5.07 5.54
C HIS A 282 -12.46 5.45 4.26
N ILE A 283 -11.30 4.82 4.03
CA ILE A 283 -10.45 5.05 2.86
C ILE A 283 -10.80 4.05 1.77
N ALA A 284 -10.85 2.75 2.12
CA ALA A 284 -11.32 1.67 1.27
C ALA A 284 -12.48 0.93 1.95
N PRO A 285 -13.70 1.48 1.92
CA PRO A 285 -14.88 0.85 2.51
C PRO A 285 -15.10 -0.56 1.97
N LEU A 286 -15.77 -1.43 2.74
CA LEU A 286 -15.98 -2.84 2.38
C LEU A 286 -16.62 -3.03 0.99
N CYS A 287 -17.46 -2.10 0.55
CA CYS A 287 -18.07 -2.14 -0.79
C CYS A 287 -17.02 -2.01 -1.92
N THR A 288 -15.90 -1.32 -1.67
CA THR A 288 -14.85 -1.13 -2.68
C THR A 288 -13.91 -2.33 -2.82
N THR A 289 -13.91 -3.28 -1.89
CA THR A 289 -13.00 -4.42 -1.91
C THR A 289 -13.56 -5.63 -2.66
N GLN A 290 -14.72 -5.49 -3.30
CA GLN A 290 -15.37 -6.57 -4.04
C GLN A 290 -14.67 -6.82 -5.37
N LEU A 291 -14.40 -8.10 -5.68
CA LEU A 291 -13.83 -8.47 -6.96
C LEU A 291 -14.89 -8.43 -8.08
N PRO A 292 -14.48 -8.21 -9.34
CA PRO A 292 -15.38 -8.27 -10.49
C PRO A 292 -16.10 -9.61 -10.59
N GLN A 293 -17.34 -9.60 -11.04
CA GLN A 293 -18.13 -10.83 -11.21
C GLN A 293 -17.54 -11.83 -12.23
N SER A 294 -16.73 -11.36 -13.17
CA SER A 294 -16.00 -12.19 -14.13
C SER A 294 -14.83 -12.96 -13.51
N ASP A 295 -14.32 -12.52 -12.37
CA ASP A 295 -13.29 -13.23 -11.61
C ASP A 295 -13.89 -14.49 -10.97
N LYS A 296 -13.39 -15.65 -11.37
CA LYS A 296 -13.87 -16.97 -10.91
C LYS A 296 -12.83 -17.76 -10.11
N ALA A 297 -11.62 -17.20 -9.94
CA ALA A 297 -10.60 -17.86 -9.16
C ALA A 297 -10.95 -17.88 -7.66
N PRO A 298 -10.41 -18.83 -6.89
CA PRO A 298 -10.74 -18.96 -5.47
C PRO A 298 -10.48 -17.71 -4.66
N VAL A 299 -11.43 -17.31 -3.83
CA VAL A 299 -11.35 -16.13 -2.96
C VAL A 299 -11.81 -16.45 -1.55
N LYS A 300 -11.01 -16.08 -0.55
CA LYS A 300 -11.39 -16.04 0.86
C LYS A 300 -11.48 -14.58 1.30
N GLN A 301 -12.41 -14.26 2.17
CA GLN A 301 -12.55 -12.91 2.73
C GLN A 301 -12.53 -12.96 4.25
N VAL A 302 -11.77 -12.05 4.86
CA VAL A 302 -11.68 -11.89 6.31
C VAL A 302 -11.79 -10.40 6.63
N THR A 303 -12.58 -10.05 7.65
CA THR A 303 -12.72 -8.67 8.12
C THR A 303 -12.17 -8.55 9.53
N ILE A 304 -11.21 -7.64 9.70
CA ILE A 304 -10.57 -7.32 10.99
C ILE A 304 -11.25 -6.06 11.55
N PRO A 305 -11.60 -6.00 12.85
CA PRO A 305 -12.24 -4.83 13.46
C PRO A 305 -11.24 -3.68 13.67
N SER A 306 -10.79 -3.07 12.57
CA SER A 306 -9.77 -2.01 12.53
C SER A 306 -10.13 -0.95 11.47
N GLY A 307 -9.42 0.18 11.47
CA GLY A 307 -9.43 1.16 10.38
C GLY A 307 -8.30 0.88 9.38
N HIS A 308 -8.28 1.64 8.27
CA HIS A 308 -7.35 1.45 7.14
C HIS A 308 -5.87 1.32 7.53
N ILE A 309 -5.36 2.29 8.30
CA ILE A 309 -3.97 2.28 8.80
C ILE A 309 -3.85 1.39 10.03
N GLY A 310 -4.90 1.36 10.86
CA GLY A 310 -4.92 0.57 12.09
C GLY A 310 -4.81 -0.94 11.88
N ILE A 311 -5.14 -1.44 10.69
CA ILE A 311 -4.97 -2.87 10.35
C ILE A 311 -3.49 -3.26 10.27
N THR A 312 -2.61 -2.32 9.94
CA THR A 312 -1.16 -2.55 9.86
C THR A 312 -0.41 -2.11 11.11
N THR A 313 -0.93 -1.11 11.84
CA THR A 313 -0.20 -0.46 12.95
C THR A 313 -0.92 -0.57 14.30
N GLY A 314 -2.17 -1.00 14.31
CA GLY A 314 -3.00 -1.05 15.51
C GLY A 314 -2.92 -2.37 16.26
N ARG A 315 -3.76 -2.48 17.30
CA ARG A 315 -3.85 -3.64 18.18
C ARG A 315 -4.10 -4.96 17.42
N ASN A 316 -4.88 -4.91 16.34
CA ASN A 316 -5.29 -6.08 15.58
C ASN A 316 -4.37 -6.34 14.35
N SER A 317 -3.22 -5.67 14.27
CA SER A 317 -2.28 -5.88 13.17
C SER A 317 -1.74 -7.32 13.13
N ARG A 318 -1.54 -7.94 14.31
CA ARG A 318 -1.11 -9.33 14.41
C ARG A 318 -2.16 -10.32 13.91
N ASP A 319 -3.45 -10.05 14.11
CA ASP A 319 -4.52 -10.93 13.59
C ASP A 319 -4.57 -10.85 12.06
N ALA A 320 -4.32 -9.68 11.51
CA ALA A 320 -4.26 -9.49 10.07
C ALA A 320 -3.03 -10.16 9.44
N SER A 321 -1.83 -9.96 10.00
CA SER A 321 -0.60 -10.61 9.51
C SER A 321 -0.66 -12.13 9.65
N LYS A 322 -1.19 -12.65 10.77
CA LYS A 322 -1.41 -14.08 10.99
C LYS A 322 -2.37 -14.66 9.95
N SER A 323 -3.52 -14.01 9.71
CA SER A 323 -4.49 -14.46 8.70
C SER A 323 -3.88 -14.52 7.30
N ALA A 324 -3.04 -13.53 6.94
CA ALA A 324 -2.33 -13.50 5.68
C ALA A 324 -1.29 -14.62 5.56
N LEU A 325 -0.47 -14.82 6.60
CA LEU A 325 0.54 -15.88 6.64
C LEU A 325 -0.10 -17.28 6.58
N GLU A 326 -1.15 -17.54 7.37
CA GLU A 326 -1.87 -18.81 7.33
C GLU A 326 -2.46 -19.10 5.96
N PHE A 327 -2.90 -18.07 5.24
CA PHE A 327 -3.42 -18.23 3.89
C PHE A 327 -2.32 -18.56 2.87
N ILE A 328 -1.17 -17.88 2.94
CA ILE A 328 -0.04 -18.09 2.03
C ILE A 328 0.65 -19.44 2.27
N MET A 329 0.60 -19.95 3.48
CA MET A 329 1.28 -21.21 3.87
C MET A 329 0.43 -22.48 3.63
N ASN A 330 -0.86 -22.33 3.23
CA ASN A 330 -1.80 -23.41 2.92
C ASN A 330 -2.16 -23.45 1.41
#